data_4b42d37db6317ed04ab75b7fb25d33f5
#
_entry.id   4b42d37db6317ed04ab75b7fb25d33f5
#
_cell.length_a   1.000
_cell.length_b   1.000
_cell.length_c   1.000
_cell.angle_alpha   90.00
_cell.angle_beta   90.00
_cell.angle_gamma   90.00
#
_symmetry.space_group_name_H-M   'P 1'
#
loop_
_entity.id
_entity.type
_entity.pdbx_description
1 polymer ?
#
loop_
_entity_poly.entity_id
_entity_poly.type
_entity_poly.pdbx_seq_one_letter_code
_entity_poly.pdbx_strand_id
1 'polypeptide(L)'
;MKTANDAVIRKATMLDLDALVLIARKVACDLHEHGIDQWSDQYPSFEHFHSDLDKEGLFVYTDKGTIIGSVTILPENDPFYREIPWQRNHSYVLHRLMVLPERMRQGIGRQLFLHAIQIAKQAAQASLKVDTHPDNYRMQALINRLGFTKQGYIKGMHRIGYELILDDVADKEVDLNVHR
;
A
#
# COMPACT_ATOMS: atom_id res chain seq x y z
N MET A 1 -1.90 32.28 13.47
CA MET A 1 -2.40 31.84 12.14
C MET A 1 -1.95 30.40 11.95
N LYS A 2 -2.89 29.43 11.91
CA LYS A 2 -2.57 28.06 11.51
C LYS A 2 -2.23 28.12 10.02
N THR A 3 -0.98 27.88 9.65
CA THR A 3 -0.61 27.63 8.26
C THR A 3 -1.47 26.49 7.75
N ALA A 4 -2.25 26.75 6.70
CA ALA A 4 -2.99 25.71 6.01
C ALA A 4 -1.99 24.59 5.67
N ASN A 5 -2.35 23.36 6.01
CA ASN A 5 -1.54 22.21 5.70
C ASN A 5 -1.65 22.01 4.18
N ASP A 6 -0.66 22.48 3.41
CA ASP A 6 -0.64 22.39 1.95
C ASP A 6 -0.38 20.95 1.43
N ALA A 7 -0.46 19.98 2.34
CA ALA A 7 -0.27 18.56 2.03
C ALA A 7 -1.60 17.94 1.55
N VAL A 8 -1.57 17.29 0.40
CA VAL A 8 -2.74 16.67 -0.25
C VAL A 8 -2.39 15.29 -0.79
N ILE A 9 -3.31 14.33 -0.59
CA ILE A 9 -3.29 13.06 -1.31
C ILE A 9 -4.28 13.17 -2.47
N ARG A 10 -3.84 12.91 -3.69
CA ARG A 10 -4.65 12.94 -4.91
C ARG A 10 -4.32 11.78 -5.83
N LYS A 11 -5.21 11.48 -6.78
CA LYS A 11 -4.87 10.58 -7.89
C LYS A 11 -3.65 11.12 -8.63
N ALA A 12 -2.77 10.21 -9.04
CA ALA A 12 -1.66 10.54 -9.92
C ALA A 12 -2.14 10.88 -11.33
N THR A 13 -1.30 11.55 -12.07
CA THR A 13 -1.45 11.85 -13.49
C THR A 13 -0.22 11.37 -14.25
N MET A 14 -0.27 11.34 -15.58
CA MET A 14 0.88 11.00 -16.40
C MET A 14 2.10 11.90 -16.11
N LEU A 15 1.87 13.17 -15.77
CA LEU A 15 2.93 14.14 -15.48
C LEU A 15 3.69 13.85 -14.18
N ASP A 16 3.15 12.99 -13.31
CA ASP A 16 3.76 12.65 -12.04
C ASP A 16 4.76 11.48 -12.17
N LEU A 17 4.69 10.68 -13.24
CA LEU A 17 5.38 9.39 -13.33
C LEU A 17 6.90 9.51 -13.27
N ASP A 18 7.49 10.50 -13.95
CA ASP A 18 8.94 10.70 -13.91
C ASP A 18 9.43 11.02 -12.49
N ALA A 19 8.69 11.87 -11.77
CA ALA A 19 9.00 12.18 -10.37
C ALA A 19 8.88 10.94 -9.48
N LEU A 20 7.89 10.09 -9.71
CA LEU A 20 7.71 8.84 -8.96
C LEU A 20 8.88 7.86 -9.20
N VAL A 21 9.36 7.74 -10.42
CA VAL A 21 10.55 6.92 -10.73
C VAL A 21 11.77 7.43 -9.97
N LEU A 22 12.01 8.74 -9.94
CA LEU A 22 13.13 9.32 -9.19
C LEU A 22 13.02 9.06 -7.69
N ILE A 23 11.83 9.19 -7.11
CA ILE A 23 11.59 8.87 -5.70
C ILE A 23 11.83 7.38 -5.44
N ALA A 24 11.36 6.51 -6.33
CA ALA A 24 11.56 5.06 -6.21
C ALA A 24 13.05 4.68 -6.18
N ARG A 25 13.90 5.34 -6.98
CA ARG A 25 15.36 5.14 -6.96
C ARG A 25 15.97 5.53 -5.62
N LYS A 26 15.57 6.67 -5.05
CA LYS A 26 16.03 7.10 -3.73
C LYS A 26 15.60 6.13 -2.62
N VAL A 27 14.36 5.63 -2.70
CA VAL A 27 13.84 4.65 -1.74
C VAL A 27 14.57 3.30 -1.88
N ALA A 28 14.83 2.83 -3.11
CA ALA A 28 15.63 1.61 -3.34
C ALA A 28 17.04 1.74 -2.74
N CYS A 29 17.69 2.89 -2.92
CA CYS A 29 19.00 3.17 -2.33
C CYS A 29 18.94 3.11 -0.79
N ASP A 30 17.98 3.80 -0.16
CA ASP A 30 17.78 3.77 1.30
C ASP A 30 17.53 2.34 1.82
N LEU A 31 16.73 1.54 1.11
CA LEU A 31 16.50 0.14 1.47
C LEU A 31 17.80 -0.68 1.41
N HIS A 32 18.57 -0.56 0.33
CA HIS A 32 19.85 -1.26 0.18
C HIS A 32 20.87 -0.86 1.25
N GLU A 33 20.96 0.43 1.59
CA GLU A 33 21.83 0.92 2.68
C GLU A 33 21.48 0.29 4.05
N HIS A 34 20.22 -0.16 4.21
CA HIS A 34 19.75 -0.88 5.39
C HIS A 34 19.74 -2.42 5.22
N GLY A 35 20.36 -2.94 4.16
CA GLY A 35 20.43 -4.38 3.87
C GLY A 35 19.12 -5.01 3.42
N ILE A 36 18.15 -4.22 2.93
CA ILE A 36 16.82 -4.68 2.52
C ILE A 36 16.76 -4.78 1.01
N ASP A 37 16.77 -6.00 0.48
CA ASP A 37 16.64 -6.27 -0.95
C ASP A 37 15.17 -6.41 -1.37
N GLN A 38 14.43 -5.30 -1.25
CA GLN A 38 13.01 -5.26 -1.61
C GLN A 38 12.76 -4.58 -2.96
N TRP A 39 13.49 -3.52 -3.26
CA TRP A 39 13.42 -2.76 -4.50
C TRP A 39 14.78 -2.68 -5.17
N SER A 40 14.79 -2.41 -6.49
CA SER A 40 16.01 -2.34 -7.29
C SER A 40 16.03 -1.12 -8.20
N ASP A 41 17.10 -0.96 -8.98
CA ASP A 41 17.18 0.10 -9.99
C ASP A 41 16.16 -0.06 -11.12
N GLN A 42 15.55 -1.24 -11.24
CA GLN A 42 14.55 -1.55 -12.27
C GLN A 42 13.15 -1.72 -11.71
N TYR A 43 12.98 -1.74 -10.38
CA TYR A 43 11.68 -1.91 -9.75
C TYR A 43 11.53 -1.00 -8.52
N PRO A 44 10.40 -0.24 -8.42
CA PRO A 44 9.40 0.01 -9.47
C PRO A 44 9.96 0.83 -10.64
N SER A 45 9.51 0.54 -11.86
CA SER A 45 9.86 1.29 -13.07
C SER A 45 8.73 2.23 -13.51
N PHE A 46 8.98 3.00 -14.57
CA PHE A 46 7.96 3.82 -15.22
C PHE A 46 6.75 2.98 -15.64
N GLU A 47 6.99 1.82 -16.24
CA GLU A 47 5.94 0.90 -16.74
C GLU A 47 5.05 0.39 -15.59
N HIS A 48 5.62 0.14 -14.43
CA HIS A 48 4.85 -0.26 -13.25
C HIS A 48 3.90 0.86 -12.80
N PHE A 49 4.40 2.10 -12.68
CA PHE A 49 3.57 3.25 -12.33
C PHE A 49 2.55 3.59 -13.41
N HIS A 50 2.91 3.46 -14.69
CA HIS A 50 1.99 3.66 -15.80
C HIS A 50 0.85 2.64 -15.75
N SER A 51 1.15 1.35 -15.55
CA SER A 51 0.13 0.32 -15.37
C SER A 51 -0.78 0.57 -14.15
N ASP A 52 -0.22 1.09 -13.05
CA ASP A 52 -1.02 1.45 -11.88
C ASP A 52 -1.92 2.66 -12.13
N LEU A 53 -1.44 3.63 -12.91
CA LEU A 53 -2.21 4.78 -13.36
C LEU A 53 -3.39 4.36 -14.25
N ASP A 54 -3.14 3.50 -15.24
CA ASP A 54 -4.18 2.98 -16.14
C ASP A 54 -5.29 2.23 -15.41
N LYS A 55 -4.93 1.57 -14.29
CA LYS A 55 -5.87 0.90 -13.40
C LYS A 55 -6.53 1.83 -12.38
N GLU A 56 -6.26 3.13 -12.47
CA GLU A 56 -6.76 4.17 -11.57
C GLU A 56 -6.43 3.96 -10.07
N GLY A 57 -5.42 3.13 -9.77
CA GLY A 57 -5.02 2.77 -8.41
C GLY A 57 -3.87 3.59 -7.83
N LEU A 58 -3.28 4.50 -8.59
CA LEU A 58 -2.09 5.25 -8.18
C LEU A 58 -2.43 6.61 -7.56
N PHE A 59 -1.93 6.85 -6.34
CA PHE A 59 -2.10 8.10 -5.60
C PHE A 59 -0.75 8.69 -5.21
N VAL A 60 -0.68 10.01 -5.20
CA VAL A 60 0.51 10.78 -4.78
C VAL A 60 0.19 11.61 -3.54
N TYR A 61 1.17 11.71 -2.64
CA TYR A 61 1.18 12.65 -1.54
C TYR A 61 2.03 13.85 -1.93
N THR A 62 1.43 15.04 -1.96
CA THR A 62 2.12 16.29 -2.27
C THR A 62 2.18 17.19 -1.06
N ASP A 63 3.27 17.94 -0.93
CA ASP A 63 3.43 19.02 0.03
C ASP A 63 3.89 20.28 -0.75
N LYS A 64 3.12 21.34 -0.67
CA LYS A 64 3.34 22.59 -1.45
C LYS A 64 3.57 22.33 -2.94
N GLY A 65 2.78 21.41 -3.51
CA GLY A 65 2.87 21.05 -4.92
C GLY A 65 3.99 20.07 -5.29
N THR A 66 4.88 19.71 -4.35
CA THR A 66 5.97 18.76 -4.59
C THR A 66 5.54 17.36 -4.15
N ILE A 67 5.74 16.36 -5.01
CA ILE A 67 5.48 14.95 -4.67
C ILE A 67 6.55 14.47 -3.69
N ILE A 68 6.11 13.91 -2.56
CA ILE A 68 6.99 13.40 -1.50
C ILE A 68 6.68 11.96 -1.10
N GLY A 69 5.67 11.36 -1.70
CA GLY A 69 5.32 9.95 -1.50
C GLY A 69 4.22 9.50 -2.42
N SER A 70 3.99 8.20 -2.47
CA SER A 70 2.91 7.58 -3.24
C SER A 70 2.48 6.25 -2.65
N VAL A 71 1.32 5.78 -3.13
CA VAL A 71 0.78 4.45 -2.86
C VAL A 71 -0.05 3.99 -4.04
N THR A 72 0.00 2.70 -4.34
CA THR A 72 -0.89 2.03 -5.28
C THR A 72 -1.88 1.17 -4.52
N ILE A 73 -3.15 1.25 -4.88
CA ILE A 73 -4.27 0.52 -4.26
C ILE A 73 -5.06 -0.13 -5.37
N LEU A 74 -5.04 -1.47 -5.45
CA LEU A 74 -5.65 -2.24 -6.53
C LEU A 74 -6.36 -3.49 -5.99
N PRO A 75 -7.33 -4.05 -6.73
CA PRO A 75 -7.85 -5.38 -6.43
C PRO A 75 -6.72 -6.42 -6.37
N GLU A 76 -6.83 -7.39 -5.47
CA GLU A 76 -5.88 -8.48 -5.39
C GLU A 76 -5.91 -9.31 -6.68
N ASN A 77 -4.74 -9.55 -7.26
CA ASN A 77 -4.57 -10.38 -8.45
C ASN A 77 -3.22 -11.09 -8.54
N ASP A 78 -2.38 -11.02 -7.50
CA ASP A 78 -1.07 -11.64 -7.51
C ASP A 78 -1.18 -13.15 -7.24
N PRO A 79 -0.71 -14.02 -8.16
CA PRO A 79 -0.80 -15.47 -7.99
C PRO A 79 -0.05 -15.98 -6.75
N PHE A 80 1.02 -15.32 -6.31
CA PHE A 80 1.77 -15.71 -5.11
C PHE A 80 0.98 -15.49 -3.82
N TYR A 81 -0.03 -14.64 -3.84
CA TYR A 81 -0.89 -14.44 -2.67
C TYR A 81 -1.66 -15.71 -2.28
N ARG A 82 -1.83 -16.67 -3.20
CA ARG A 82 -2.44 -17.98 -2.91
C ARG A 82 -1.58 -18.87 -2.03
N GLU A 83 -0.32 -18.54 -1.79
CA GLU A 83 0.58 -19.34 -0.95
C GLU A 83 0.25 -19.28 0.54
N ILE A 84 -0.52 -18.29 0.98
CA ILE A 84 -0.86 -18.11 2.40
C ILE A 84 -2.38 -18.02 2.61
N PRO A 85 -2.88 -18.41 3.79
CA PRO A 85 -4.31 -18.44 4.09
C PRO A 85 -4.81 -17.04 4.49
N TRP A 86 -5.26 -16.26 3.54
CA TRP A 86 -5.92 -14.98 3.82
C TRP A 86 -7.30 -15.21 4.44
N GLN A 87 -7.75 -14.27 5.27
CA GLN A 87 -9.05 -14.36 5.95
C GLN A 87 -10.22 -13.94 5.04
N ARG A 88 -9.95 -13.12 4.02
CA ARG A 88 -10.98 -12.61 3.10
C ARG A 88 -10.57 -12.77 1.64
N ASN A 89 -11.58 -12.98 0.77
CA ASN A 89 -11.39 -13.16 -0.66
C ASN A 89 -11.59 -11.85 -1.46
N HIS A 90 -12.46 -10.96 -0.99
CA HIS A 90 -12.71 -9.66 -1.61
C HIS A 90 -11.85 -8.61 -0.93
N SER A 91 -10.71 -8.32 -1.52
CA SER A 91 -9.72 -7.43 -0.91
C SER A 91 -9.04 -6.55 -1.95
N TYR A 92 -8.70 -5.35 -1.52
CA TYR A 92 -7.68 -4.56 -2.17
C TYR A 92 -6.32 -4.87 -1.57
N VAL A 93 -5.28 -4.63 -2.38
CA VAL A 93 -3.88 -4.72 -1.96
C VAL A 93 -3.24 -3.35 -2.07
N LEU A 94 -2.52 -3.00 -1.03
CA LEU A 94 -1.65 -1.83 -1.00
C LEU A 94 -0.28 -2.22 -1.54
N HIS A 95 0.10 -1.60 -2.65
CA HIS A 95 1.38 -1.82 -3.32
C HIS A 95 2.22 -0.54 -3.34
N ARG A 96 3.52 -0.70 -3.47
CA ARG A 96 4.47 0.37 -3.82
C ARG A 96 4.31 1.64 -2.99
N LEU A 97 3.99 1.49 -1.68
CA LEU A 97 4.01 2.63 -0.76
C LEU A 97 5.45 3.11 -0.63
N MET A 98 5.66 4.37 -0.90
CA MET A 98 6.96 5.03 -0.73
C MET A 98 6.81 6.43 -0.18
N VAL A 99 7.83 6.85 0.56
CA VAL A 99 8.00 8.21 1.07
C VAL A 99 9.46 8.59 0.82
N LEU A 100 9.70 9.81 0.35
CA LEU A 100 11.07 10.34 0.22
C LEU A 100 11.85 10.10 1.51
N PRO A 101 13.07 9.52 1.45
CA PRO A 101 13.87 9.23 2.64
C PRO A 101 14.03 10.44 3.56
N GLU A 102 14.24 11.62 2.99
CA GLU A 102 14.40 12.90 3.70
C GLU A 102 13.13 13.39 4.40
N ARG A 103 11.97 12.79 4.06
CA ARG A 103 10.65 13.14 4.61
C ARG A 103 10.05 12.03 5.47
N MET A 104 10.83 11.00 5.77
CA MET A 104 10.40 9.91 6.66
C MET A 104 10.17 10.40 8.09
N ARG A 105 9.44 9.62 8.91
CA ARG A 105 9.06 9.92 10.31
C ARG A 105 8.20 11.16 10.50
N GLN A 106 7.63 11.72 9.44
CA GLN A 106 6.68 12.85 9.48
C GLN A 106 5.20 12.38 9.40
N GLY A 107 4.95 11.10 9.53
CA GLY A 107 3.60 10.51 9.49
C GLY A 107 3.02 10.31 8.09
N ILE A 108 3.77 10.62 7.03
CA ILE A 108 3.31 10.54 5.63
C ILE A 108 2.89 9.11 5.27
N GLY A 109 3.71 8.10 5.59
CA GLY A 109 3.37 6.70 5.35
C GLY A 109 2.08 6.29 6.05
N ARG A 110 1.87 6.75 7.29
CA ARG A 110 0.61 6.51 8.00
C ARG A 110 -0.59 7.14 7.28
N GLN A 111 -0.45 8.37 6.78
CA GLN A 111 -1.53 9.04 6.04
C GLN A 111 -1.87 8.32 4.73
N LEU A 112 -0.86 7.82 4.00
CA LEU A 112 -1.05 7.01 2.80
C LEU A 112 -1.78 5.69 3.11
N PHE A 113 -1.44 5.00 4.20
CA PHE A 113 -2.18 3.82 4.66
C PHE A 113 -3.63 4.14 5.02
N LEU A 114 -3.87 5.22 5.77
CA LEU A 114 -5.24 5.63 6.13
C LEU A 114 -6.08 5.97 4.91
N HIS A 115 -5.46 6.59 3.89
CA HIS A 115 -6.12 6.84 2.61
C HIS A 115 -6.48 5.52 1.91
N ALA A 116 -5.56 4.53 1.89
CA ALA A 116 -5.81 3.22 1.31
C ALA A 116 -6.97 2.49 2.03
N ILE A 117 -7.00 2.54 3.36
CA ILE A 117 -8.09 1.98 4.15
C ILE A 117 -9.42 2.64 3.79
N GLN A 118 -9.44 3.96 3.64
CA GLN A 118 -10.65 4.69 3.25
C GLN A 118 -11.13 4.28 1.85
N ILE A 119 -10.22 4.20 0.86
CA ILE A 119 -10.55 3.76 -0.50
C ILE A 119 -11.12 2.34 -0.50
N ALA A 120 -10.49 1.41 0.22
CA ALA A 120 -10.97 0.02 0.30
C ALA A 120 -12.36 -0.07 0.95
N LYS A 121 -12.63 0.71 2.01
CA LYS A 121 -13.97 0.81 2.63
C LYS A 121 -15.01 1.40 1.69
N GLN A 122 -14.69 2.47 0.97
CA GLN A 122 -15.59 3.08 -0.01
C GLN A 122 -15.93 2.13 -1.17
N ALA A 123 -15.00 1.24 -1.52
CA ALA A 123 -15.19 0.20 -2.51
C ALA A 123 -15.84 -1.09 -1.93
N ALA A 124 -16.33 -1.04 -0.69
CA ALA A 124 -16.96 -2.17 0.02
C ALA A 124 -16.08 -3.44 0.03
N GLN A 125 -14.77 -3.28 0.16
CA GLN A 125 -13.85 -4.41 0.29
C GLN A 125 -13.91 -4.99 1.70
N ALA A 126 -13.86 -6.31 1.80
CA ALA A 126 -13.88 -7.02 3.09
C ALA A 126 -12.55 -6.88 3.85
N SER A 127 -11.45 -6.68 3.14
CA SER A 127 -10.14 -6.45 3.75
C SER A 127 -9.20 -5.62 2.87
N LEU A 128 -8.13 -5.12 3.49
CA LEU A 128 -6.97 -4.55 2.82
C LEU A 128 -5.75 -5.41 3.15
N LYS A 129 -5.02 -5.83 2.12
CA LYS A 129 -3.82 -6.65 2.24
C LYS A 129 -2.59 -5.82 1.91
N VAL A 130 -1.46 -6.21 2.46
CA VAL A 130 -0.14 -5.62 2.18
C VAL A 130 0.94 -6.67 2.43
N ASP A 131 2.02 -6.59 1.70
CA ASP A 131 3.22 -7.38 1.97
C ASP A 131 4.46 -6.50 2.13
N THR A 132 5.47 -7.02 2.83
CA THR A 132 6.75 -6.35 2.97
C THR A 132 7.89 -7.35 3.17
N HIS A 133 9.12 -6.89 2.91
CA HIS A 133 10.31 -7.71 3.12
C HIS A 133 10.47 -8.07 4.61
N PRO A 134 10.94 -9.31 4.94
CA PRO A 134 11.13 -9.74 6.34
C PRO A 134 12.03 -8.83 7.16
N ASP A 135 13.02 -8.19 6.53
CA ASP A 135 13.96 -7.29 7.21
C ASP A 135 13.51 -5.82 7.22
N ASN A 136 12.38 -5.50 6.59
CA ASN A 136 11.84 -4.15 6.62
C ASN A 136 11.06 -3.90 7.92
N TYR A 137 11.77 -3.85 9.05
CA TYR A 137 11.17 -3.66 10.38
C TYR A 137 10.43 -2.34 10.51
N ARG A 138 10.86 -1.28 9.81
CA ARG A 138 10.17 0.02 9.80
C ARG A 138 8.76 -0.11 9.24
N MET A 139 8.62 -0.79 8.11
CA MET A 139 7.32 -1.02 7.47
C MET A 139 6.46 -1.97 8.31
N GLN A 140 7.02 -3.05 8.83
CA GLN A 140 6.30 -3.97 9.71
C GLN A 140 5.75 -3.27 10.97
N ALA A 141 6.55 -2.38 11.58
CA ALA A 141 6.10 -1.61 12.74
C ALA A 141 4.92 -0.69 12.41
N LEU A 142 4.92 -0.05 11.23
CA LEU A 142 3.81 0.79 10.77
C LEU A 142 2.57 -0.04 10.52
N ILE A 143 2.70 -1.15 9.80
CA ILE A 143 1.61 -2.11 9.49
C ILE A 143 0.94 -2.60 10.78
N ASN A 144 1.75 -3.06 11.75
CA ASN A 144 1.24 -3.55 13.03
C ASN A 144 0.51 -2.46 13.84
N ARG A 145 1.04 -1.22 13.87
CA ARG A 145 0.38 -0.09 14.55
C ARG A 145 -0.96 0.30 13.94
N LEU A 146 -1.18 -0.03 12.68
CA LEU A 146 -2.44 0.22 11.97
C LEU A 146 -3.46 -0.92 12.14
N GLY A 147 -3.11 -1.95 12.90
CA GLY A 147 -4.01 -3.05 13.24
C GLY A 147 -4.04 -4.20 12.23
N PHE A 148 -3.14 -4.21 11.25
CA PHE A 148 -2.98 -5.37 10.36
C PHE A 148 -2.43 -6.56 11.14
N THR A 149 -2.89 -7.75 10.79
CA THR A 149 -2.42 -9.02 11.35
C THR A 149 -1.61 -9.81 10.32
N LYS A 150 -0.52 -10.42 10.80
CA LYS A 150 0.32 -11.28 9.96
C LYS A 150 -0.45 -12.53 9.56
N GLN A 151 -0.48 -12.84 8.25
CA GLN A 151 -1.14 -13.99 7.69
C GLN A 151 -0.17 -15.12 7.33
N GLY A 152 1.03 -14.79 6.90
CA GLY A 152 2.01 -15.82 6.56
C GLY A 152 3.23 -15.27 5.81
N TYR A 153 4.06 -16.18 5.35
CA TYR A 153 5.24 -15.90 4.56
C TYR A 153 5.04 -16.38 3.11
N ILE A 154 5.08 -15.46 2.17
CA ILE A 154 4.92 -15.69 0.73
C ILE A 154 6.30 -16.02 0.15
N LYS A 155 6.58 -17.32 -0.07
CA LYS A 155 7.90 -17.80 -0.48
C LYS A 155 8.31 -17.28 -1.85
N GLY A 156 7.40 -17.32 -2.82
CA GLY A 156 7.67 -16.90 -4.19
C GLY A 156 8.06 -15.43 -4.34
N MET A 157 7.71 -14.60 -3.37
CA MET A 157 8.04 -13.18 -3.35
C MET A 157 9.09 -12.81 -2.29
N HIS A 158 9.42 -13.71 -1.37
CA HIS A 158 10.19 -13.41 -0.17
C HIS A 158 9.60 -12.24 0.63
N ARG A 159 8.29 -12.35 0.98
CA ARG A 159 7.53 -11.32 1.69
C ARG A 159 6.74 -11.90 2.85
N ILE A 160 6.47 -11.06 3.83
CA ILE A 160 5.47 -11.35 4.88
C ILE A 160 4.18 -10.64 4.48
N GLY A 161 3.07 -11.40 4.41
CA GLY A 161 1.75 -10.87 4.13
C GLY A 161 1.00 -10.50 5.41
N TYR A 162 0.28 -9.38 5.35
CA TYR A 162 -0.54 -8.83 6.42
C TYR A 162 -1.92 -8.46 5.88
N GLU A 163 -2.94 -8.57 6.72
CA GLU A 163 -4.32 -8.27 6.38
C GLU A 163 -5.00 -7.45 7.46
N LEU A 164 -5.75 -6.43 7.05
CA LEU A 164 -6.64 -5.66 7.88
C LEU A 164 -8.09 -5.96 7.47
N ILE A 165 -8.88 -6.52 8.38
CA ILE A 165 -10.30 -6.74 8.16
C ILE A 165 -11.01 -5.40 8.26
N LEU A 166 -11.82 -5.07 7.25
CA LEU A 166 -12.51 -3.79 7.13
C LEU A 166 -13.98 -3.88 7.52
N ASP A 167 -14.53 -5.08 7.53
CA ASP A 167 -15.94 -5.31 7.73
C ASP A 167 -16.25 -6.49 8.64
N ASP A 168 -17.14 -6.23 9.62
CA ASP A 168 -17.95 -7.23 10.31
C ASP A 168 -19.36 -7.37 9.69
N VAL A 169 -19.65 -6.71 8.56
CA VAL A 169 -21.01 -6.54 8.03
C VAL A 169 -21.40 -7.59 7.00
N ALA A 170 -20.45 -8.17 6.28
CA ALA A 170 -20.77 -9.13 5.21
C ALA A 170 -21.19 -10.52 5.70
N ASP A 171 -20.88 -10.91 6.94
CA ASP A 171 -21.23 -12.24 7.47
C ASP A 171 -22.61 -12.31 8.14
N LYS A 172 -23.38 -11.22 8.23
CA LYS A 172 -24.70 -11.21 8.88
C LYS A 172 -25.89 -11.47 7.95
N GLU A 173 -25.72 -11.55 6.66
CA GLU A 173 -26.82 -11.80 5.71
C GLU A 173 -26.98 -13.25 5.24
N VAL A 174 -26.11 -14.18 5.64
CA VAL A 174 -26.19 -15.58 5.19
C VAL A 174 -27.04 -16.47 6.11
N ASP A 175 -27.42 -16.02 7.30
CA ASP A 175 -28.08 -16.86 8.31
C ASP A 175 -29.62 -16.68 8.41
N LEU A 176 -30.26 -16.02 7.47
CA LEU A 176 -31.73 -15.79 7.50
C LEU A 176 -32.57 -16.67 6.55
N ASN A 177 -31.97 -17.65 5.86
CA ASN A 177 -32.72 -18.50 4.93
C ASN A 177 -32.58 -20.03 5.15
N VAL A 178 -32.38 -20.46 6.38
CA VAL A 178 -32.49 -21.91 6.70
C VAL A 178 -33.51 -22.08 7.83
N HIS A 179 -34.78 -21.79 7.54
CA HIS A 179 -35.96 -22.38 8.20
C HIS A 179 -37.23 -21.87 7.52
N ARG A 180 -37.58 -22.52 6.41
CA ARG A 180 -38.99 -22.72 5.99
C ARG A 180 -39.11 -24.01 5.22
#